data_3a5efa25bdf8ef759f3a2ecd97c248f1
#
_entry.id   3a5efa25bdf8ef759f3a2ecd97c248f1
#
_cell.length_a   1.000
_cell.length_b   1.000
_cell.length_c   1.000
_cell.angle_alpha   90.00
_cell.angle_beta   90.00
_cell.angle_gamma   90.00
#
_symmetry.space_group_name_H-M   'P 1'
#
loop_
_entity.id
_entity.type
_entity.pdbx_description
1 polymer ?
#
loop_
_entity_poly.entity_id
_entity_poly.type
_entity_poly.pdbx_seq_one_letter_code
_entity_poly.pdbx_strand_id
1 'polypeptide(L)'
;GVPWVGQQPFTTDQHIFANLGDGTYFHSGLLAVRQSIAAGVNITYKILYNDAVAMTGGQPVGERPEGHSVVQIAQSMQAEGAVKIVVVTDEPEKYEGIKLVDGVTVHHRDELDTIQKQFREIKGTTVIIYDQTCATEKRRRRKRGTMVDVAKRVVINELVCEGCGDCSVQSNCLSVEPLETDFGRKRTINQSSCNKDYSCVKGFCPSFVTVEGGQLKKKSKATNTTQNPFAISALPEPNILSTQQAYGIVVNGVGGTGVITIGQLLGFAAHIEGKGIVTQDAGGLAQKGGATWSHVLIADHQDDIRTTRVGMAGADLIIGCDPIVSANK
;
A
#
# COMPACT_ATOMS: atom_id res chain seq x y z
N GLY A 1 9.78 -15.39 9.61
CA GLY A 1 9.84 -16.87 9.75
C GLY A 1 11.17 -17.39 10.27
N VAL A 2 12.31 -16.88 9.77
CA VAL A 2 13.64 -17.39 10.17
C VAL A 2 13.90 -17.32 11.69
N PRO A 3 13.53 -16.26 12.44
CA PRO A 3 13.69 -16.27 13.90
C PRO A 3 13.03 -17.47 14.59
N TRP A 4 11.94 -17.99 14.02
CA TRP A 4 11.25 -19.15 14.56
C TRP A 4 12.10 -20.43 14.49
N VAL A 5 12.96 -20.57 13.50
CA VAL A 5 13.89 -21.70 13.39
C VAL A 5 14.77 -21.81 14.65
N GLY A 6 15.24 -20.66 15.17
CA GLY A 6 16.01 -20.62 16.39
C GLY A 6 15.18 -20.67 17.68
N GLN A 7 13.92 -20.26 17.64
CA GLN A 7 13.06 -20.15 18.82
C GLN A 7 12.28 -21.42 19.13
N GLN A 8 11.85 -22.17 18.12
CA GLN A 8 10.99 -23.33 18.31
C GLN A 8 11.51 -24.34 19.36
N PRO A 9 12.81 -24.69 19.43
CA PRO A 9 13.31 -25.62 20.44
C PRO A 9 13.19 -25.12 21.89
N PHE A 10 12.98 -23.82 22.10
CA PHE A 10 13.01 -23.16 23.41
C PHE A 10 11.63 -22.60 23.83
N THR A 11 10.57 -22.94 23.11
CA THR A 11 9.21 -22.48 23.41
C THR A 11 8.24 -23.65 23.53
N THR A 12 7.14 -23.43 24.24
CA THR A 12 6.01 -24.37 24.31
C THR A 12 5.08 -24.25 23.10
N ASP A 13 5.19 -23.19 22.34
CA ASP A 13 4.43 -23.00 21.12
C ASP A 13 4.86 -24.04 20.08
N GLN A 14 3.87 -24.70 19.50
CA GLN A 14 4.12 -25.79 18.54
C GLN A 14 4.11 -25.33 17.08
N HIS A 15 3.57 -24.16 16.80
CA HIS A 15 3.39 -23.66 15.44
C HIS A 15 3.25 -22.14 15.39
N ILE A 16 3.72 -21.52 14.31
CA ILE A 16 3.47 -20.11 14.02
C ILE A 16 3.01 -19.92 12.57
N PHE A 17 2.40 -18.75 12.33
CA PHE A 17 2.10 -18.25 10.98
C PHE A 17 3.00 -17.07 10.65
N ALA A 18 3.56 -17.06 9.44
CA ALA A 18 4.36 -15.95 8.92
C ALA A 18 3.77 -15.44 7.61
N ASN A 19 3.54 -14.13 7.52
CA ASN A 19 3.03 -13.51 6.31
C ASN A 19 4.19 -12.97 5.46
N LEU A 20 4.16 -13.24 4.15
CA LEU A 20 5.09 -12.71 3.15
C LEU A 20 4.31 -12.05 2.03
N GLY A 21 4.62 -10.81 1.66
CA GLY A 21 4.16 -10.25 0.40
C GLY A 21 4.83 -10.95 -0.79
N ASP A 22 4.18 -10.97 -1.93
CA ASP A 22 4.71 -11.57 -3.18
C ASP A 22 6.03 -10.93 -3.62
N GLY A 23 6.18 -9.61 -3.52
CA GLY A 23 7.44 -8.92 -3.76
C GLY A 23 8.56 -9.37 -2.80
N THR A 24 8.25 -9.49 -1.49
CA THR A 24 9.21 -10.00 -0.51
C THR A 24 9.57 -11.46 -0.78
N TYR A 25 8.58 -12.30 -1.11
CA TYR A 25 8.82 -13.69 -1.50
C TYR A 25 9.76 -13.76 -2.70
N PHE A 26 9.50 -12.97 -3.75
CA PHE A 26 10.27 -12.96 -4.98
C PHE A 26 11.75 -12.59 -4.76
N HIS A 27 12.05 -11.54 -3.98
CA HIS A 27 13.44 -11.08 -3.87
C HIS A 27 14.25 -11.79 -2.75
N SER A 28 13.61 -12.26 -1.66
CA SER A 28 14.37 -12.83 -0.54
C SER A 28 13.59 -13.80 0.36
N GLY A 29 12.26 -13.71 0.37
CA GLY A 29 11.41 -14.51 1.28
C GLY A 29 11.50 -16.02 1.03
N LEU A 30 11.78 -16.44 -0.22
CA LEU A 30 12.03 -17.84 -0.56
C LEU A 30 13.14 -18.46 0.29
N LEU A 31 14.21 -17.71 0.57
CA LEU A 31 15.31 -18.19 1.40
C LEU A 31 14.87 -18.51 2.84
N ALA A 32 13.95 -17.72 3.39
CA ALA A 32 13.38 -17.98 4.71
C ALA A 32 12.51 -19.25 4.73
N VAL A 33 11.74 -19.50 3.68
CA VAL A 33 10.95 -20.73 3.54
C VAL A 33 11.87 -21.93 3.41
N ARG A 34 12.88 -21.87 2.54
CA ARG A 34 13.89 -22.91 2.38
C ARG A 34 14.59 -23.25 3.69
N GLN A 35 15.02 -22.25 4.46
CA GLN A 35 15.66 -22.47 5.76
C GLN A 35 14.71 -23.15 6.74
N SER A 36 13.43 -22.78 6.76
CA SER A 36 12.43 -23.41 7.65
C SER A 36 12.18 -24.88 7.28
N ILE A 37 12.12 -25.19 5.98
CA ILE A 37 12.00 -26.57 5.48
C ILE A 37 13.23 -27.39 5.87
N ALA A 38 14.43 -26.86 5.62
CA ALA A 38 15.68 -27.54 5.95
C ALA A 38 15.84 -27.82 7.46
N ALA A 39 15.31 -26.93 8.30
CA ALA A 39 15.32 -27.09 9.75
C ALA A 39 14.17 -27.98 10.29
N GLY A 40 13.21 -28.36 9.46
CA GLY A 40 12.06 -29.19 9.85
C GLY A 40 11.09 -28.53 10.85
N VAL A 41 11.05 -27.19 10.90
CA VAL A 41 10.21 -26.46 11.86
C VAL A 41 8.75 -26.41 11.45
N ASN A 42 7.86 -26.35 12.44
CA ASN A 42 6.42 -26.26 12.24
C ASN A 42 6.01 -24.80 12.01
N ILE A 43 5.77 -24.43 10.76
CA ILE A 43 5.41 -23.08 10.39
C ILE A 43 4.50 -23.08 9.15
N THR A 44 3.53 -22.20 9.11
CA THR A 44 2.77 -21.90 7.90
C THR A 44 3.16 -20.54 7.35
N TYR A 45 3.72 -20.52 6.16
CA TYR A 45 3.91 -19.29 5.42
C TYR A 45 2.63 -18.93 4.64
N LYS A 46 2.14 -17.70 4.83
CA LYS A 46 1.09 -17.12 3.97
C LYS A 46 1.73 -16.18 2.98
N ILE A 47 1.80 -16.58 1.72
CA ILE A 47 2.30 -15.76 0.64
C ILE A 47 1.13 -14.92 0.14
N LEU A 48 1.17 -13.62 0.44
CA LEU A 48 0.11 -12.67 0.10
C LEU A 48 0.34 -12.21 -1.35
N TYR A 49 -0.21 -12.96 -2.28
CA TYR A 49 -0.10 -12.70 -3.70
C TYR A 49 -1.13 -11.67 -4.13
N ASN A 50 -0.67 -10.58 -4.72
CA ASN A 50 -1.52 -9.53 -5.26
C ASN A 50 -1.04 -9.01 -6.63
N ASP A 51 -0.17 -9.73 -7.28
CA ASP A 51 0.45 -9.46 -8.59
C ASP A 51 1.14 -8.10 -8.71
N ALA A 52 1.42 -7.44 -7.60
CA ALA A 52 2.02 -6.11 -7.60
C ALA A 52 2.76 -5.81 -6.29
N VAL A 53 3.82 -5.03 -6.34
CA VAL A 53 4.45 -4.45 -5.16
C VAL A 53 3.59 -3.27 -4.68
N ALA A 54 2.47 -3.59 -4.04
CA ALA A 54 1.37 -2.66 -3.76
C ALA A 54 1.78 -1.49 -2.84
N MET A 55 2.73 -1.71 -1.93
CA MET A 55 3.17 -0.70 -0.95
C MET A 55 3.95 0.44 -1.58
N THR A 56 4.70 0.17 -2.64
CA THR A 56 5.62 1.14 -3.26
C THR A 56 5.10 1.73 -4.58
N GLY A 57 3.86 1.46 -4.96
CA GLY A 57 3.24 2.09 -6.13
C GLY A 57 2.55 1.15 -7.11
N GLY A 58 2.54 -0.16 -6.83
CA GLY A 58 1.88 -1.16 -7.67
C GLY A 58 2.71 -1.53 -8.90
N GLN A 59 4.03 -1.58 -8.75
CA GLN A 59 4.92 -2.11 -9.77
C GLN A 59 4.69 -3.63 -9.92
N PRO A 60 4.86 -4.21 -11.11
CA PRO A 60 4.81 -5.65 -11.28
C PRO A 60 5.91 -6.33 -10.46
N VAL A 61 5.67 -7.56 -10.05
CA VAL A 61 6.67 -8.41 -9.40
C VAL A 61 7.55 -9.02 -10.47
N GLY A 62 8.82 -8.61 -10.53
CA GLY A 62 9.76 -8.97 -11.58
C GLY A 62 9.65 -8.05 -12.81
N GLU A 63 10.53 -8.27 -13.78
CA GLU A 63 10.64 -7.43 -14.99
C GLU A 63 9.81 -7.95 -16.16
N ARG A 64 9.31 -9.17 -16.07
CA ARG A 64 8.49 -9.77 -17.12
C ARG A 64 7.06 -9.25 -17.08
N PRO A 65 6.41 -9.02 -18.21
CA PRO A 65 5.01 -8.59 -18.26
C PRO A 65 4.05 -9.54 -17.53
N GLU A 66 4.37 -10.85 -17.54
CA GLU A 66 3.57 -11.90 -16.88
C GLU A 66 3.75 -11.88 -15.34
N GLY A 67 4.78 -11.21 -14.85
CA GLY A 67 5.11 -11.21 -13.43
C GLY A 67 5.53 -12.59 -12.92
N HIS A 68 5.27 -12.86 -11.63
CA HIS A 68 5.53 -14.13 -10.97
C HIS A 68 4.19 -14.75 -10.56
N SER A 69 3.75 -15.81 -11.23
CA SER A 69 2.40 -16.36 -11.08
C SER A 69 2.25 -17.27 -9.85
N VAL A 70 1.01 -17.44 -9.39
CA VAL A 70 0.65 -18.41 -8.33
C VAL A 70 1.09 -19.83 -8.68
N VAL A 71 1.00 -20.22 -9.97
CA VAL A 71 1.45 -21.55 -10.44
C VAL A 71 2.94 -21.70 -10.21
N GLN A 72 3.75 -20.72 -10.58
CA GLN A 72 5.21 -20.75 -10.37
C GLN A 72 5.57 -20.76 -8.88
N ILE A 73 4.86 -20.01 -8.06
CA ILE A 73 5.05 -20.04 -6.60
C ILE A 73 4.74 -21.44 -6.06
N ALA A 74 3.63 -22.05 -6.45
CA ALA A 74 3.27 -23.38 -6.01
C ALA A 74 4.30 -24.43 -6.43
N GLN A 75 4.78 -24.36 -7.68
CA GLN A 75 5.85 -25.23 -8.20
C GLN A 75 7.14 -25.07 -7.40
N SER A 76 7.54 -23.84 -7.14
CA SER A 76 8.74 -23.53 -6.36
C SER A 76 8.62 -24.07 -4.93
N MET A 77 7.48 -23.87 -4.26
CA MET A 77 7.26 -24.36 -2.91
C MET A 77 7.24 -25.89 -2.81
N GLN A 78 6.69 -26.55 -3.83
CA GLN A 78 6.72 -28.01 -3.90
C GLN A 78 8.15 -28.52 -4.11
N ALA A 79 8.91 -27.90 -5.03
CA ALA A 79 10.30 -28.25 -5.30
C ALA A 79 11.21 -28.04 -4.07
N GLU A 80 10.94 -27.03 -3.23
CA GLU A 80 11.64 -26.81 -1.97
C GLU A 80 11.28 -27.84 -0.88
N GLY A 81 10.16 -28.56 -1.02
CA GLY A 81 9.73 -29.59 -0.09
C GLY A 81 8.71 -29.14 0.94
N ALA A 82 7.89 -28.15 0.66
CA ALA A 82 6.77 -27.79 1.51
C ALA A 82 5.79 -28.96 1.66
N VAL A 83 5.41 -29.30 2.90
CA VAL A 83 4.61 -30.50 3.24
C VAL A 83 3.20 -30.40 2.69
N LYS A 84 2.60 -29.22 2.69
CA LYS A 84 1.26 -28.96 2.18
C LYS A 84 1.20 -27.56 1.60
N ILE A 85 0.57 -27.43 0.43
CA ILE A 85 0.37 -26.16 -0.26
C ILE A 85 -1.10 -26.05 -0.63
N VAL A 86 -1.71 -24.87 -0.40
CA VAL A 86 -3.06 -24.55 -0.87
C VAL A 86 -3.08 -23.12 -1.45
N VAL A 87 -4.02 -22.89 -2.35
CA VAL A 87 -4.36 -21.56 -2.83
C VAL A 87 -5.69 -21.15 -2.19
N VAL A 88 -5.72 -19.95 -1.64
CA VAL A 88 -6.93 -19.32 -1.08
C VAL A 88 -7.17 -18.01 -1.81
N THR A 89 -8.37 -17.81 -2.34
CA THR A 89 -8.69 -16.67 -3.19
C THR A 89 -10.12 -16.17 -3.00
N ASP A 90 -10.39 -14.92 -3.38
CA ASP A 90 -11.76 -14.39 -3.48
C ASP A 90 -12.46 -14.78 -4.80
N GLU A 91 -11.74 -15.35 -5.76
CA GLU A 91 -12.22 -15.71 -7.10
C GLU A 91 -11.72 -17.12 -7.49
N PRO A 92 -12.21 -18.22 -6.86
CA PRO A 92 -11.74 -19.58 -7.17
C PRO A 92 -11.92 -19.99 -8.64
N GLU A 93 -12.94 -19.45 -9.30
CA GLU A 93 -13.29 -19.73 -10.70
C GLU A 93 -12.18 -19.36 -11.67
N LYS A 94 -11.30 -18.42 -11.32
CA LYS A 94 -10.14 -18.06 -12.17
C LYS A 94 -9.11 -19.17 -12.31
N TYR A 95 -9.20 -20.22 -11.47
CA TYR A 95 -8.32 -21.37 -11.53
C TYR A 95 -8.95 -22.55 -12.29
N GLU A 96 -10.19 -22.42 -12.78
CA GLU A 96 -10.82 -23.44 -13.63
C GLU A 96 -10.02 -23.62 -14.92
N GLY A 97 -9.64 -24.86 -15.18
CA GLY A 97 -8.79 -25.18 -16.35
C GLY A 97 -7.28 -24.87 -16.19
N ILE A 98 -6.87 -24.27 -15.10
CA ILE A 98 -5.45 -24.05 -14.80
C ILE A 98 -4.88 -25.29 -14.12
N LYS A 99 -3.85 -25.90 -14.72
CA LYS A 99 -3.15 -27.05 -14.12
C LYS A 99 -2.23 -26.54 -13.00
N LEU A 100 -2.66 -26.71 -11.76
CA LEU A 100 -1.78 -26.56 -10.60
C LEU A 100 -0.93 -27.80 -10.39
N VAL A 101 0.04 -27.68 -9.48
CA VAL A 101 0.90 -28.82 -9.08
C VAL A 101 0.07 -29.86 -8.34
N ASP A 102 0.43 -31.12 -8.47
CA ASP A 102 -0.29 -32.24 -7.83
C ASP A 102 -0.37 -32.04 -6.31
N GLY A 103 -1.56 -32.24 -5.76
CA GLY A 103 -1.84 -32.08 -4.32
C GLY A 103 -2.14 -30.65 -3.87
N VAL A 104 -2.04 -29.64 -4.75
CA VAL A 104 -2.45 -28.27 -4.48
C VAL A 104 -3.95 -28.12 -4.75
N THR A 105 -4.70 -27.60 -3.78
CA THR A 105 -6.14 -27.37 -3.87
C THR A 105 -6.44 -25.87 -3.80
N VAL A 106 -7.55 -25.46 -4.42
CA VAL A 106 -8.03 -24.07 -4.43
C VAL A 106 -9.24 -23.94 -3.54
N HIS A 107 -9.29 -22.92 -2.72
CA HIS A 107 -10.35 -22.68 -1.76
C HIS A 107 -10.82 -21.24 -1.80
N HIS A 108 -12.09 -21.01 -1.46
CA HIS A 108 -12.59 -19.66 -1.29
C HIS A 108 -12.05 -19.03 -0.01
N ARG A 109 -11.82 -17.71 -0.02
CA ARG A 109 -11.25 -16.98 1.12
C ARG A 109 -12.01 -17.13 2.43
N ASP A 110 -13.30 -17.43 2.39
CA ASP A 110 -14.13 -17.65 3.58
C ASP A 110 -13.73 -18.93 4.34
N GLU A 111 -13.01 -19.86 3.70
CA GLU A 111 -12.46 -21.07 4.32
C GLU A 111 -11.11 -20.85 5.02
N LEU A 112 -10.51 -19.63 4.90
CA LEU A 112 -9.14 -19.37 5.39
C LEU A 112 -8.96 -19.75 6.86
N ASP A 113 -9.94 -19.44 7.74
CA ASP A 113 -9.83 -19.77 9.16
C ASP A 113 -9.79 -21.28 9.39
N THR A 114 -10.65 -22.03 8.69
CA THR A 114 -10.69 -23.49 8.75
C THR A 114 -9.38 -24.10 8.26
N ILE A 115 -8.83 -23.60 7.15
CA ILE A 115 -7.54 -24.04 6.58
C ILE A 115 -6.41 -23.74 7.56
N GLN A 116 -6.37 -22.57 8.17
CA GLN A 116 -5.35 -22.24 9.16
C GLN A 116 -5.42 -23.17 10.38
N LYS A 117 -6.61 -23.49 10.87
CA LYS A 117 -6.78 -24.46 11.98
C LYS A 117 -6.25 -25.84 11.61
N GLN A 118 -6.51 -26.32 10.39
CA GLN A 118 -5.97 -27.59 9.90
C GLN A 118 -4.46 -27.54 9.73
N PHE A 119 -3.91 -26.46 9.18
CA PHE A 119 -2.48 -26.32 8.91
C PHE A 119 -1.64 -26.24 10.18
N ARG A 120 -2.20 -25.69 11.24
CA ARG A 120 -1.53 -25.64 12.55
C ARG A 120 -1.22 -27.03 13.12
N GLU A 121 -2.01 -28.04 12.74
CA GLU A 121 -1.83 -29.41 13.23
C GLU A 121 -0.85 -30.23 12.34
N ILE A 122 -0.44 -29.70 11.19
CA ILE A 122 0.49 -30.35 10.27
C ILE A 122 1.92 -30.07 10.72
N LYS A 123 2.69 -31.15 10.91
CA LYS A 123 4.13 -31.02 11.23
C LYS A 123 4.93 -30.63 9.97
N GLY A 124 5.91 -29.77 10.17
CA GLY A 124 6.76 -29.26 9.11
C GLY A 124 6.31 -27.91 8.56
N THR A 125 6.90 -27.50 7.45
CA THR A 125 6.62 -26.22 6.81
C THR A 125 5.51 -26.36 5.78
N THR A 126 4.44 -25.59 5.95
CA THR A 126 3.29 -25.55 5.04
C THR A 126 3.14 -24.16 4.41
N VAL A 127 2.42 -24.06 3.29
CA VAL A 127 2.28 -22.81 2.54
C VAL A 127 0.82 -22.58 2.15
N ILE A 128 0.32 -21.39 2.45
CA ILE A 128 -0.95 -20.86 1.94
C ILE A 128 -0.60 -19.74 0.95
N ILE A 129 -0.92 -19.91 -0.32
CA ILE A 129 -0.82 -18.84 -1.30
C ILE A 129 -2.16 -18.11 -1.28
N TYR A 130 -2.17 -16.92 -0.68
CA TYR A 130 -3.37 -16.11 -0.56
C TYR A 130 -3.44 -15.13 -1.73
N ASP A 131 -4.24 -15.47 -2.73
CA ASP A 131 -4.34 -14.72 -3.97
C ASP A 131 -5.55 -13.78 -3.94
N GLN A 132 -5.27 -12.54 -3.66
CA GLN A 132 -6.26 -11.47 -3.68
C GLN A 132 -5.58 -10.13 -3.97
N THR A 133 -6.05 -9.42 -5.00
CA THR A 133 -5.55 -8.09 -5.29
C THR A 133 -5.71 -7.16 -4.09
N CYS A 134 -4.63 -6.48 -3.70
CA CYS A 134 -4.62 -5.53 -2.59
C CYS A 134 -5.71 -4.45 -2.77
N ALA A 135 -6.40 -4.10 -1.68
CA ALA A 135 -7.46 -3.08 -1.69
C ALA A 135 -7.02 -1.74 -2.30
N THR A 136 -5.80 -1.30 -1.98
CA THR A 136 -5.22 -0.07 -2.56
C THR A 136 -5.01 -0.22 -4.06
N GLU A 137 -4.55 -1.40 -4.51
CA GLU A 137 -4.33 -1.67 -5.93
C GLU A 137 -5.65 -1.79 -6.68
N LYS A 138 -6.67 -2.46 -6.13
CA LYS A 138 -8.03 -2.48 -6.71
C LYS A 138 -8.56 -1.06 -6.95
N ARG A 139 -8.42 -0.16 -5.97
CA ARG A 139 -8.83 1.25 -6.13
C ARG A 139 -8.04 1.98 -7.20
N ARG A 140 -6.72 1.76 -7.25
CA ARG A 140 -5.83 2.36 -8.24
C ARG A 140 -6.19 1.90 -9.65
N ARG A 141 -6.41 0.60 -9.84
CA ARG A 141 -6.79 0.00 -11.13
C ARG A 141 -8.16 0.48 -11.60
N ARG A 142 -9.15 0.56 -10.71
CA ARG A 142 -10.48 1.13 -11.03
C ARG A 142 -10.37 2.60 -11.45
N LYS A 143 -9.59 3.40 -10.72
CA LYS A 143 -9.37 4.81 -11.07
C LYS A 143 -8.68 4.99 -12.43
N ARG A 144 -7.79 4.06 -12.80
CA ARG A 144 -7.11 4.05 -14.09
C ARG A 144 -7.92 3.40 -15.22
N GLY A 145 -9.07 2.81 -14.93
CA GLY A 145 -9.90 2.10 -15.90
C GLY A 145 -9.38 0.73 -16.31
N THR A 146 -8.38 0.20 -15.61
CA THR A 146 -7.79 -1.14 -15.87
C THR A 146 -8.46 -2.27 -15.07
N MET A 147 -9.47 -1.95 -14.26
CA MET A 147 -10.31 -2.89 -13.55
C MET A 147 -11.75 -2.40 -13.58
N VAL A 148 -12.68 -3.33 -13.75
CA VAL A 148 -14.13 -3.03 -13.76
C VAL A 148 -14.53 -2.36 -12.44
N ASP A 149 -15.18 -1.20 -12.54
CA ASP A 149 -15.80 -0.55 -11.39
C ASP A 149 -17.26 -0.97 -11.30
N VAL A 150 -17.56 -1.92 -10.42
CA VAL A 150 -18.90 -2.46 -10.23
C VAL A 150 -19.88 -1.32 -9.91
N ALA A 151 -20.97 -1.23 -10.67
CA ALA A 151 -22.01 -0.21 -10.51
C ALA A 151 -22.95 -0.52 -9.32
N LYS A 152 -22.37 -0.98 -8.22
CA LYS A 152 -23.05 -1.28 -6.96
C LYS A 152 -22.40 -0.48 -5.85
N ARG A 153 -23.22 0.18 -5.04
CA ARG A 153 -22.79 0.95 -3.87
C ARG A 153 -23.55 0.48 -2.65
N VAL A 154 -22.87 0.49 -1.52
CA VAL A 154 -23.49 0.25 -0.22
C VAL A 154 -23.39 1.53 0.59
N VAL A 155 -24.48 1.95 1.16
CA VAL A 155 -24.56 3.12 2.05
C VAL A 155 -25.23 2.71 3.36
N ILE A 156 -24.93 3.44 4.42
CA ILE A 156 -25.58 3.25 5.72
C ILE A 156 -26.56 4.42 5.89
N ASN A 157 -27.83 4.09 6.15
CA ASN A 157 -28.82 5.08 6.50
C ASN A 157 -28.61 5.49 7.97
N GLU A 158 -28.16 6.69 8.19
CA GLU A 158 -27.82 7.21 9.52
C GLU A 158 -29.04 7.32 10.45
N LEU A 159 -30.25 7.51 9.89
CA LEU A 159 -31.49 7.58 10.67
C LEU A 159 -31.89 6.22 11.24
N VAL A 160 -31.41 5.12 10.65
CA VAL A 160 -31.68 3.74 11.10
C VAL A 160 -30.50 3.18 11.88
N CYS A 161 -29.30 3.69 11.65
CA CYS A 161 -28.08 3.21 12.28
C CYS A 161 -28.09 3.49 13.78
N GLU A 162 -27.90 2.47 14.61
CA GLU A 162 -27.80 2.60 16.07
C GLU A 162 -26.37 2.86 16.57
N GLY A 163 -25.38 2.86 15.68
CA GLY A 163 -23.98 3.10 16.03
C GLY A 163 -23.28 1.93 16.75
N CYS A 164 -23.88 0.73 16.76
CA CYS A 164 -23.39 -0.46 17.49
C CYS A 164 -21.95 -0.89 17.07
N GLY A 165 -21.54 -0.63 15.81
CA GLY A 165 -20.21 -0.96 15.33
C GLY A 165 -20.06 -2.37 14.75
N ASP A 166 -21.09 -3.22 14.76
CA ASP A 166 -21.04 -4.59 14.26
C ASP A 166 -20.54 -4.71 12.81
N CYS A 167 -20.90 -3.76 11.96
CA CYS A 167 -20.42 -3.69 10.59
C CYS A 167 -18.89 -3.59 10.50
N SER A 168 -18.26 -2.92 11.45
CA SER A 168 -16.81 -2.83 11.53
C SER A 168 -16.19 -4.15 12.01
N VAL A 169 -16.84 -4.83 12.96
CA VAL A 169 -16.41 -6.16 13.44
C VAL A 169 -16.49 -7.20 12.33
N GLN A 170 -17.59 -7.20 11.57
CA GLN A 170 -17.80 -8.16 10.47
C GLN A 170 -16.83 -7.96 9.31
N SER A 171 -16.51 -6.71 8.98
CA SER A 171 -15.73 -6.40 7.77
C SER A 171 -14.28 -6.04 8.04
N ASN A 172 -13.97 -5.57 9.23
CA ASN A 172 -12.67 -4.92 9.55
C ASN A 172 -12.26 -3.90 8.46
N CYS A 173 -13.22 -3.14 7.94
CA CYS A 173 -13.08 -2.30 6.77
C CYS A 173 -12.80 -0.85 7.16
N LEU A 174 -11.69 -0.29 6.67
CA LEU A 174 -11.32 1.11 6.91
C LEU A 174 -12.30 2.13 6.31
N SER A 175 -13.15 1.71 5.37
CA SER A 175 -14.13 2.59 4.74
C SER A 175 -15.41 2.76 5.55
N VAL A 176 -15.61 1.92 6.59
CA VAL A 176 -16.68 2.10 7.55
C VAL A 176 -16.19 3.06 8.63
N GLU A 177 -16.62 4.31 8.52
CA GLU A 177 -16.15 5.42 9.35
C GLU A 177 -17.21 5.84 10.37
N PRO A 178 -16.83 6.42 11.52
CA PRO A 178 -17.77 7.07 12.42
C PRO A 178 -18.35 8.33 11.76
N LEU A 179 -19.60 8.60 12.06
CA LEU A 179 -20.32 9.81 11.66
C LEU A 179 -20.94 10.43 12.90
N GLU A 180 -20.53 11.61 13.28
CA GLU A 180 -21.14 12.36 14.37
C GLU A 180 -22.44 13.00 13.89
N THR A 181 -23.52 12.80 14.61
CA THR A 181 -24.85 13.37 14.33
C THR A 181 -25.46 13.93 15.60
N ASP A 182 -26.53 14.71 15.46
CA ASP A 182 -27.30 15.23 16.60
C ASP A 182 -27.90 14.12 17.48
N PHE A 183 -28.03 12.92 16.93
CA PHE A 183 -28.54 11.72 17.61
C PHE A 183 -27.42 10.76 18.03
N GLY A 184 -26.21 11.26 18.25
CA GLY A 184 -25.03 10.49 18.62
C GLY A 184 -24.24 9.96 17.45
N ARG A 185 -23.21 9.17 17.77
CA ARG A 185 -22.26 8.63 16.78
C ARG A 185 -22.88 7.49 16.01
N LYS A 186 -22.96 7.66 14.70
CA LYS A 186 -23.44 6.68 13.72
C LYS A 186 -22.27 6.12 12.90
N ARG A 187 -22.58 5.37 11.84
CA ARG A 187 -21.58 4.87 10.87
C ARG A 187 -21.95 5.33 9.47
N THR A 188 -20.92 5.54 8.67
CA THR A 188 -21.04 5.83 7.24
C THR A 188 -20.02 5.02 6.45
N ILE A 189 -20.20 4.94 5.13
CA ILE A 189 -19.24 4.29 4.24
C ILE A 189 -18.61 5.36 3.35
N ASN A 190 -17.31 5.54 3.49
CA ASN A 190 -16.54 6.40 2.61
C ASN A 190 -16.43 5.74 1.22
N GLN A 191 -17.19 6.26 0.27
CA GLN A 191 -17.27 5.68 -1.08
C GLN A 191 -15.94 5.79 -1.85
N SER A 192 -15.07 6.74 -1.49
CA SER A 192 -13.77 6.92 -2.15
C SER A 192 -12.76 5.85 -1.74
N SER A 193 -12.83 5.39 -0.49
CA SER A 193 -11.95 4.35 0.06
C SER A 193 -12.56 2.94 -0.01
N CYS A 194 -13.85 2.81 -0.35
CA CYS A 194 -14.56 1.53 -0.40
C CYS A 194 -13.92 0.56 -1.40
N ASN A 195 -13.60 -0.63 -0.92
CA ASN A 195 -13.01 -1.70 -1.71
C ASN A 195 -14.04 -2.48 -2.56
N LYS A 196 -15.34 -2.32 -2.26
CA LYS A 196 -16.46 -3.00 -2.94
C LYS A 196 -16.38 -4.54 -2.86
N ASP A 197 -15.85 -5.07 -1.77
CA ASP A 197 -15.86 -6.49 -1.47
C ASP A 197 -17.11 -6.93 -0.70
N TYR A 198 -17.92 -5.95 -0.29
CA TYR A 198 -19.21 -6.13 0.39
C TYR A 198 -19.17 -6.96 1.68
N SER A 199 -18.00 -7.15 2.27
CA SER A 199 -17.85 -7.88 3.54
C SER A 199 -18.65 -7.26 4.68
N CYS A 200 -18.88 -5.94 4.63
CA CYS A 200 -19.67 -5.22 5.63
C CYS A 200 -21.17 -5.57 5.65
N VAL A 201 -21.69 -6.16 4.58
CA VAL A 201 -23.11 -6.60 4.50
C VAL A 201 -23.31 -8.09 4.75
N LYS A 202 -22.26 -8.83 5.12
CA LYS A 202 -22.40 -10.27 5.48
C LYS A 202 -23.18 -10.49 6.78
N GLY A 203 -23.24 -9.48 7.67
CA GLY A 203 -24.10 -9.47 8.85
C GLY A 203 -25.51 -8.94 8.53
N PHE A 204 -26.46 -9.22 9.42
CA PHE A 204 -27.80 -8.63 9.32
C PHE A 204 -27.80 -7.23 9.98
N CYS A 205 -28.01 -6.18 9.18
CA CYS A 205 -28.19 -4.83 9.70
C CYS A 205 -29.19 -4.05 8.82
N PRO A 206 -30.32 -3.58 9.41
CA PRO A 206 -31.38 -2.92 8.64
C PRO A 206 -30.98 -1.53 8.12
N SER A 207 -29.89 -0.94 8.60
CA SER A 207 -29.43 0.38 8.15
C SER A 207 -28.67 0.33 6.82
N PHE A 208 -28.28 -0.84 6.35
CA PHE A 208 -27.58 -0.97 5.07
C PHE A 208 -28.54 -0.88 3.89
N VAL A 209 -28.20 -0.02 2.94
CA VAL A 209 -28.92 0.15 1.67
C VAL A 209 -27.95 -0.10 0.53
N THR A 210 -28.35 -0.98 -0.39
CA THR A 210 -27.60 -1.23 -1.62
C THR A 210 -28.21 -0.43 -2.76
N VAL A 211 -27.36 0.32 -3.48
CA VAL A 211 -27.74 1.07 -4.68
C VAL A 211 -27.12 0.38 -5.88
N GLU A 212 -27.94 -0.12 -6.77
CA GLU A 212 -27.52 -0.77 -8.02
C GLU A 212 -27.65 0.20 -9.20
N GLY A 213 -26.71 0.13 -10.16
CA GLY A 213 -26.63 1.06 -11.28
C GLY A 213 -26.17 2.47 -10.90
N GLY A 214 -25.92 2.74 -9.61
CA GLY A 214 -25.52 4.06 -9.11
C GLY A 214 -24.07 4.39 -9.42
N GLN A 215 -23.83 5.63 -9.82
CA GLN A 215 -22.48 6.20 -9.97
C GLN A 215 -22.31 7.39 -9.04
N LEU A 216 -21.06 7.64 -8.61
CA LEU A 216 -20.77 8.84 -7.84
C LEU A 216 -21.07 10.08 -8.68
N LYS A 217 -21.85 11.00 -8.13
CA LYS A 217 -22.12 12.28 -8.74
C LYS A 217 -20.79 13.02 -8.93
N LYS A 218 -20.38 13.22 -10.17
CA LYS A 218 -19.23 14.08 -10.45
C LYS A 218 -19.57 15.47 -9.93
N LYS A 219 -18.70 16.03 -9.07
CA LYS A 219 -18.80 17.45 -8.77
C LYS A 219 -18.77 18.16 -10.12
N SER A 220 -19.83 18.90 -10.47
CA SER A 220 -19.76 19.83 -11.58
C SER A 220 -18.52 20.67 -11.33
N LYS A 221 -17.64 20.80 -12.31
CA LYS A 221 -16.65 21.86 -12.27
C LYS A 221 -17.49 23.12 -12.12
N ALA A 222 -17.56 23.64 -10.91
CA ALA A 222 -18.11 24.95 -10.74
C ALA A 222 -17.30 25.82 -11.69
N THR A 223 -17.95 26.36 -12.70
CA THR A 223 -17.46 27.50 -13.43
C THR A 223 -17.53 28.68 -12.46
N ASN A 224 -16.77 28.54 -11.36
CA ASN A 224 -16.47 29.68 -10.54
C ASN A 224 -15.51 30.52 -11.35
N THR A 225 -16.05 31.46 -12.09
CA THR A 225 -15.44 32.74 -12.37
C THR A 225 -15.22 33.55 -11.07
N THR A 226 -14.88 32.86 -9.99
CA THR A 226 -14.28 33.50 -8.86
C THR A 226 -12.90 33.89 -9.32
N GLN A 227 -12.67 35.20 -9.37
CA GLN A 227 -11.37 35.80 -9.55
C GLN A 227 -10.34 34.93 -8.83
N ASN A 228 -9.35 34.47 -9.59
CA ASN A 228 -8.26 33.70 -9.01
C ASN A 228 -7.69 34.52 -7.85
N PRO A 229 -7.87 34.13 -6.57
CA PRO A 229 -7.37 34.89 -5.44
C PRO A 229 -5.84 35.06 -5.48
N PHE A 230 -5.20 34.28 -6.33
CA PHE A 230 -3.77 34.35 -6.67
C PHE A 230 -3.55 34.91 -8.08
N ALA A 231 -4.27 35.96 -8.45
CA ALA A 231 -3.99 36.68 -9.71
C ALA A 231 -2.53 37.15 -9.68
N ILE A 232 -1.70 36.50 -10.47
CA ILE A 232 -0.23 36.72 -10.53
C ILE A 232 0.11 38.20 -10.74
N SER A 233 -0.75 38.94 -11.39
CA SER A 233 -0.60 40.39 -11.60
C SER A 233 -0.65 41.24 -10.32
N ALA A 234 -1.02 40.67 -9.16
CA ALA A 234 -1.08 41.38 -7.89
C ALA A 234 0.08 41.05 -6.94
N LEU A 235 0.97 40.13 -7.31
CA LEU A 235 2.11 39.76 -6.49
C LEU A 235 3.31 40.67 -6.78
N PRO A 236 4.03 41.14 -5.76
CA PRO A 236 5.28 41.87 -5.97
C PRO A 236 6.32 40.97 -6.63
N GLU A 237 7.20 41.56 -7.44
CA GLU A 237 8.34 40.83 -7.99
C GLU A 237 9.20 40.28 -6.86
N PRO A 238 9.59 38.98 -6.88
CA PRO A 238 10.42 38.40 -5.85
C PRO A 238 11.86 38.91 -5.96
N ASN A 239 12.51 39.06 -4.81
CA ASN A 239 13.95 39.23 -4.79
C ASN A 239 14.62 37.93 -5.22
N ILE A 240 15.36 37.97 -6.33
CA ILE A 240 16.14 36.80 -6.77
C ILE A 240 17.41 36.72 -5.90
N LEU A 241 17.53 35.65 -5.13
CA LEU A 241 18.69 35.40 -4.29
C LEU A 241 19.89 34.93 -5.14
N SER A 242 21.09 35.34 -4.71
CA SER A 242 22.32 34.89 -5.35
C SER A 242 22.54 33.40 -5.14
N THR A 243 22.98 32.71 -6.18
CA THR A 243 23.38 31.28 -6.15
C THR A 243 24.90 31.10 -6.31
N GLN A 244 25.69 32.18 -6.06
CA GLN A 244 27.17 32.12 -5.98
C GLN A 244 27.66 31.17 -4.88
N GLN A 245 26.89 31.04 -3.80
CA GLN A 245 27.01 29.98 -2.82
C GLN A 245 25.83 29.01 -3.01
N ALA A 246 26.06 27.74 -2.73
CA ALA A 246 25.02 26.74 -2.89
C ALA A 246 23.78 27.07 -2.04
N TYR A 247 22.66 27.32 -2.67
CA TYR A 247 21.37 27.56 -2.04
C TYR A 247 20.73 26.24 -1.66
N GLY A 248 20.48 26.04 -0.39
CA GLY A 248 19.99 24.78 0.18
C GLY A 248 18.47 24.78 0.37
N ILE A 249 17.78 23.84 -0.28
CA ILE A 249 16.35 23.64 -0.13
C ILE A 249 16.11 22.25 0.50
N VAL A 250 15.25 22.19 1.52
CA VAL A 250 14.76 20.94 2.09
C VAL A 250 13.27 20.84 1.82
N VAL A 251 12.88 19.84 1.05
CA VAL A 251 11.48 19.46 0.88
C VAL A 251 11.20 18.27 1.78
N ASN A 252 10.19 18.36 2.64
CA ASN A 252 9.87 17.28 3.57
C ASN A 252 8.37 17.02 3.69
N GLY A 253 8.01 15.82 4.10
CA GLY A 253 6.63 15.41 4.27
C GLY A 253 6.48 13.92 4.48
N VAL A 254 5.25 13.46 4.42
CA VAL A 254 4.91 12.04 4.49
C VAL A 254 5.01 11.41 3.09
N GLY A 255 5.50 10.17 3.00
CA GLY A 255 5.56 9.43 1.74
C GLY A 255 4.20 9.42 1.01
N GLY A 256 4.22 9.84 -0.25
CA GLY A 256 3.02 10.02 -1.08
C GLY A 256 2.49 11.46 -1.17
N THR A 257 3.06 12.43 -0.44
CA THR A 257 2.68 13.86 -0.54
C THR A 257 3.40 14.62 -1.67
N GLY A 258 4.24 13.93 -2.43
CA GLY A 258 4.92 14.52 -3.59
C GLY A 258 6.30 15.12 -3.31
N VAL A 259 6.88 14.90 -2.13
CA VAL A 259 8.20 15.42 -1.71
C VAL A 259 9.27 15.19 -2.78
N ILE A 260 9.45 13.95 -3.22
CA ILE A 260 10.43 13.58 -4.24
C ILE A 260 10.13 14.27 -5.59
N THR A 261 8.85 14.32 -5.97
CA THR A 261 8.42 14.98 -7.21
C THR A 261 8.76 16.47 -7.20
N ILE A 262 8.55 17.16 -6.07
CA ILE A 262 8.91 18.57 -5.93
C ILE A 262 10.42 18.73 -6.05
N GLY A 263 11.22 17.91 -5.35
CA GLY A 263 12.68 17.94 -5.43
C GLY A 263 13.19 17.73 -6.87
N GLN A 264 12.61 16.76 -7.59
CA GLN A 264 12.95 16.50 -8.98
C GLN A 264 12.55 17.66 -9.91
N LEU A 265 11.38 18.27 -9.73
CA LEU A 265 10.97 19.43 -10.53
C LEU A 265 11.90 20.62 -10.32
N LEU A 266 12.30 20.91 -9.07
CA LEU A 266 13.29 21.95 -8.77
C LEU A 266 14.64 21.62 -9.42
N GLY A 267 15.07 20.36 -9.34
CA GLY A 267 16.31 19.91 -9.98
C GLY A 267 16.30 20.09 -11.50
N PHE A 268 15.21 19.70 -12.17
CA PHE A 268 15.05 19.89 -13.62
C PHE A 268 15.00 21.39 -14.01
N ALA A 269 14.31 22.20 -13.23
CA ALA A 269 14.23 23.64 -13.50
C ALA A 269 15.63 24.28 -13.40
N ALA A 270 16.36 24.00 -12.34
CA ALA A 270 17.74 24.50 -12.18
C ALA A 270 18.68 24.04 -13.31
N HIS A 271 18.54 22.77 -13.74
CA HIS A 271 19.32 22.22 -14.85
C HIS A 271 19.00 22.94 -16.18
N ILE A 272 17.71 23.20 -16.46
CA ILE A 272 17.30 23.94 -17.67
C ILE A 272 17.82 25.38 -17.66
N GLU A 273 17.94 26.00 -16.48
CA GLU A 273 18.53 27.33 -16.31
C GLU A 273 20.07 27.32 -16.37
N GLY A 274 20.70 26.16 -16.58
CA GLY A 274 22.14 26.02 -16.66
C GLY A 274 22.88 26.15 -15.32
N LYS A 275 22.16 25.97 -14.20
CA LYS A 275 22.72 26.00 -12.83
C LYS A 275 23.35 24.66 -12.46
N GLY A 276 24.33 24.69 -11.56
CA GLY A 276 24.79 23.52 -10.83
C GLY A 276 23.67 23.00 -9.91
N ILE A 277 23.48 21.69 -9.87
CA ILE A 277 22.38 21.07 -9.12
C ILE A 277 22.75 19.70 -8.55
N VAL A 278 22.42 19.49 -7.27
CA VAL A 278 22.42 18.17 -6.65
C VAL A 278 21.11 17.94 -5.93
N THR A 279 20.50 16.81 -6.19
CA THR A 279 19.32 16.35 -5.46
C THR A 279 19.64 15.05 -4.73
N GLN A 280 19.25 14.94 -3.46
CA GLN A 280 19.34 13.71 -2.69
C GLN A 280 18.05 13.44 -1.97
N ASP A 281 17.41 12.35 -2.35
CA ASP A 281 16.18 11.88 -1.72
C ASP A 281 16.50 10.90 -0.59
N ALA A 282 15.85 11.07 0.55
CA ALA A 282 15.91 10.15 1.66
C ALA A 282 14.51 9.61 1.97
N GLY A 283 14.28 8.37 1.60
CA GLY A 283 13.09 7.64 2.01
C GLY A 283 13.27 7.08 3.43
N GLY A 284 12.21 7.16 4.25
CA GLY A 284 12.16 6.48 5.52
C GLY A 284 12.06 4.96 5.37
N LEU A 285 12.33 4.21 6.45
CA LEU A 285 12.15 2.75 6.48
C LEU A 285 10.67 2.34 6.35
N ALA A 286 9.74 3.21 6.70
CA ALA A 286 8.31 2.97 6.52
C ALA A 286 7.94 3.14 5.04
N GLN A 287 7.54 2.06 4.41
CA GLN A 287 7.20 2.02 2.98
C GLN A 287 5.92 2.79 2.62
N LYS A 288 5.10 3.17 3.59
CA LYS A 288 3.86 3.93 3.40
C LYS A 288 3.57 4.79 4.61
N GLY A 289 3.38 6.09 4.36
CA GLY A 289 3.08 7.05 5.42
C GLY A 289 4.27 7.40 6.32
N GLY A 290 5.50 7.01 5.98
CA GLY A 290 6.71 7.40 6.67
C GLY A 290 7.24 8.76 6.24
N ALA A 291 8.05 9.38 7.09
CA ALA A 291 8.71 10.64 6.78
C ALA A 291 9.68 10.50 5.60
N THR A 292 9.68 11.47 4.72
CA THR A 292 10.50 11.53 3.51
C THR A 292 11.07 12.94 3.33
N TRP A 293 12.31 13.02 2.86
CA TRP A 293 13.02 14.29 2.59
C TRP A 293 13.62 14.27 1.20
N SER A 294 13.65 15.42 0.58
CA SER A 294 14.46 15.71 -0.60
C SER A 294 15.33 16.93 -0.30
N HIS A 295 16.64 16.76 -0.39
CA HIS A 295 17.59 17.84 -0.30
C HIS A 295 17.92 18.30 -1.70
N VAL A 296 17.82 19.59 -1.96
CA VAL A 296 18.14 20.21 -3.25
C VAL A 296 19.14 21.31 -3.00
N LEU A 297 20.27 21.24 -3.70
CA LEU A 297 21.32 22.25 -3.65
C LEU A 297 21.47 22.85 -5.03
N ILE A 298 21.36 24.16 -5.15
CA ILE A 298 21.45 24.90 -6.41
C ILE A 298 22.59 25.92 -6.30
N ALA A 299 23.49 25.94 -7.29
CA ALA A 299 24.58 26.91 -7.35
C ALA A 299 24.74 27.43 -8.78
N ASP A 300 25.52 28.48 -8.98
CA ASP A 300 25.84 29.00 -10.31
C ASP A 300 26.60 27.95 -11.15
N HIS A 301 27.51 27.21 -10.55
CA HIS A 301 28.26 26.14 -11.19
C HIS A 301 28.23 24.86 -10.38
N GLN A 302 28.32 23.71 -11.07
CA GLN A 302 28.27 22.38 -10.45
C GLN A 302 29.43 22.20 -9.43
N ASP A 303 30.60 22.78 -9.70
CA ASP A 303 31.80 22.68 -8.85
C ASP A 303 31.68 23.45 -7.54
N ASP A 304 30.70 24.32 -7.41
CA ASP A 304 30.42 25.06 -6.18
C ASP A 304 29.64 24.24 -5.14
N ILE A 305 29.06 23.10 -5.56
CA ILE A 305 28.34 22.20 -4.68
C ILE A 305 29.29 21.13 -4.15
N ARG A 306 29.61 21.20 -2.85
CA ARG A 306 30.59 20.31 -2.19
C ARG A 306 29.98 19.18 -1.39
N THR A 307 28.65 19.10 -1.30
CA THR A 307 27.93 18.12 -0.52
C THR A 307 26.66 17.70 -1.25
N THR A 308 26.13 16.55 -0.90
CA THR A 308 24.85 16.06 -1.44
C THR A 308 23.66 16.35 -0.53
N ARG A 309 23.93 16.86 0.69
CA ARG A 309 22.87 17.12 1.68
C ARG A 309 22.98 18.52 2.23
N VAL A 310 21.83 19.14 2.45
CA VAL A 310 21.75 20.37 3.24
C VAL A 310 22.12 20.02 4.68
N GLY A 311 23.11 20.72 5.23
CA GLY A 311 23.57 20.51 6.59
C GLY A 311 22.57 21.02 7.65
N MET A 312 22.85 20.71 8.91
CA MET A 312 22.04 21.20 10.02
C MET A 312 22.08 22.73 10.05
N ALA A 313 20.94 23.39 10.17
CA ALA A 313 20.75 24.84 10.08
C ALA A 313 21.24 25.48 8.75
N GLY A 314 21.46 24.67 7.71
CA GLY A 314 21.96 25.14 6.41
C GLY A 314 20.87 25.22 5.32
N ALA A 315 19.60 25.08 5.66
CA ALA A 315 18.51 25.26 4.70
C ALA A 315 18.17 26.75 4.56
N ASP A 316 18.25 27.26 3.33
CA ASP A 316 17.77 28.59 2.97
C ASP A 316 16.25 28.60 2.77
N LEU A 317 15.68 27.45 2.34
CA LEU A 317 14.25 27.26 2.15
C LEU A 317 13.81 25.88 2.63
N ILE A 318 12.68 25.84 3.35
CA ILE A 318 12.01 24.60 3.73
C ILE A 318 10.63 24.58 3.08
N ILE A 319 10.34 23.54 2.30
CA ILE A 319 9.02 23.27 1.71
C ILE A 319 8.41 22.11 2.48
N GLY A 320 7.50 22.42 3.41
CA GLY A 320 6.83 21.43 4.26
C GLY A 320 5.53 20.95 3.62
N CYS A 321 5.49 19.68 3.20
CA CYS A 321 4.28 19.02 2.70
C CYS A 321 3.46 18.34 3.81
N ASP A 322 4.00 18.29 5.03
CA ASP A 322 3.34 17.78 6.22
C ASP A 322 3.86 18.53 7.45
N PRO A 323 2.99 19.08 8.31
CA PRO A 323 3.41 19.92 9.43
C PRO A 323 4.15 19.13 10.53
N ILE A 324 3.78 17.86 10.73
CA ILE A 324 4.41 17.03 11.77
C ILE A 324 5.83 16.66 11.36
N VAL A 325 6.01 16.23 10.10
CA VAL A 325 7.35 15.91 9.57
C VAL A 325 8.22 17.16 9.49
N SER A 326 7.64 18.31 9.14
CA SER A 326 8.36 19.58 9.04
C SER A 326 8.83 20.11 10.39
N ALA A 327 8.10 19.78 11.47
CA ALA A 327 8.45 20.16 12.83
C ALA A 327 9.43 19.17 13.50
N ASN A 328 9.66 18.00 12.91
CA ASN A 328 10.67 17.05 13.38
C ASN A 328 12.06 17.39 12.81
N LYS A 329 13.08 16.98 13.56
CA LYS A 329 14.50 17.25 13.25
C LYS A 329 14.91 17.03 11.81
#